data_0d004247eefa5518921888341970ab71
#
_entry.id   0d004247eefa5518921888341970ab71
#
_cell.length_a   1.000
_cell.length_b   1.000
_cell.length_c   1.000
_cell.angle_alpha   90.00
_cell.angle_beta   90.00
_cell.angle_gamma   90.00
#
_symmetry.space_group_name_H-M   'P 1'
#
loop_
_entity.id
_entity.type
_entity.pdbx_description
1 polymer ?
#
loop_
_entity_poly.entity_id
_entity_poly.type
_entity_poly.pdbx_seq_one_letter_code
_entity_poly.pdbx_strand_id
1 'polypeptide(L)'
;MSPQRAVLRFRRPASWKTRVVLVVLAADAVLALLGMWVVPAILRWPAGLGALLGAVGAQVAIAVAAVFGPMSVDKRPRTAGLCLALGALFAVAYVGFLAADFAGIHLSFDTGPVTIYALFVGVAVIAGALACWRTARFSEGAVAGCWALVIGTAMWSLGFVPLSYALWGGAQWYRFWLQDGAIGDFHRSGGTSLGAFLLQDMYGAMAAHQVLSVAIGVAGGFLGSAIVWASRTLARGLGHMTMTKT
;
A
#
# COMPACT_ATOMS: atom_id res chain seq x y z
N MET A 1 5.60 34.59 -37.70
CA MET A 1 5.29 33.75 -36.50
C MET A 1 6.59 33.08 -36.05
N SER A 2 7.15 33.49 -34.92
CA SER A 2 8.47 33.02 -34.45
C SER A 2 8.35 31.66 -33.78
N PRO A 3 9.10 30.62 -34.20
CA PRO A 3 9.03 29.25 -33.64
C PRO A 3 9.92 29.02 -32.41
N GLN A 4 10.30 30.06 -31.66
CA GLN A 4 11.32 29.94 -30.60
C GLN A 4 10.82 30.17 -29.17
N ARG A 5 9.65 29.65 -28.81
CA ARG A 5 9.29 29.54 -27.38
C ARG A 5 8.81 28.14 -26.98
N ALA A 6 9.50 27.11 -27.42
CA ALA A 6 9.56 25.85 -26.68
C ALA A 6 10.50 26.09 -25.47
N VAL A 7 10.11 26.99 -24.58
CA VAL A 7 10.77 27.21 -23.31
C VAL A 7 10.74 25.86 -22.58
N LEU A 8 11.91 25.26 -22.44
CA LEU A 8 12.19 24.22 -21.47
C LEU A 8 11.52 24.65 -20.16
N ARG A 9 10.29 24.15 -19.92
CA ARG A 9 9.66 24.30 -18.62
C ARG A 9 10.55 23.53 -17.68
N PHE A 10 11.49 24.20 -17.04
CA PHE A 10 12.24 23.68 -15.92
C PHE A 10 11.21 23.04 -14.99
N ARG A 11 11.23 21.70 -14.93
CA ARG A 11 10.33 20.95 -14.05
C ARG A 11 10.57 21.48 -12.64
N ARG A 12 9.51 22.00 -12.02
CA ARG A 12 9.57 22.38 -10.61
C ARG A 12 10.13 21.17 -9.84
N PRO A 13 11.08 21.38 -8.92
CA PRO A 13 11.61 20.30 -8.11
C PRO A 13 10.44 19.58 -7.42
N ALA A 14 10.53 18.24 -7.35
CA ALA A 14 9.52 17.43 -6.69
C ALA A 14 9.25 17.93 -5.28
N SER A 15 8.00 18.01 -4.89
CA SER A 15 7.61 18.43 -3.53
C SER A 15 8.22 17.48 -2.48
N TRP A 16 8.35 17.94 -1.25
CA TRP A 16 8.84 17.11 -0.17
C TRP A 16 7.99 15.82 -0.01
N LYS A 17 6.69 15.90 -0.26
CA LYS A 17 5.76 14.76 -0.19
C LYS A 17 6.09 13.71 -1.24
N THR A 18 6.34 14.13 -2.48
CA THR A 18 6.78 13.23 -3.55
C THR A 18 8.13 12.61 -3.21
N ARG A 19 9.07 13.38 -2.64
CA ARG A 19 10.36 12.84 -2.20
C ARG A 19 10.19 11.77 -1.13
N VAL A 20 9.32 11.98 -0.14
CA VAL A 20 9.02 10.96 0.90
C VAL A 20 8.50 9.68 0.25
N VAL A 21 7.52 9.78 -0.66
CA VAL A 21 7.00 8.61 -1.37
C VAL A 21 8.12 7.88 -2.12
N LEU A 22 8.96 8.60 -2.86
CA LEU A 22 10.07 7.99 -3.61
C LEU A 22 11.10 7.33 -2.70
N VAL A 23 11.42 7.94 -1.54
CA VAL A 23 12.35 7.35 -0.56
C VAL A 23 11.77 6.07 0.02
N VAL A 24 10.48 6.04 0.37
CA VAL A 24 9.80 4.83 0.88
C VAL A 24 9.86 3.72 -0.16
N LEU A 25 9.49 4.00 -1.41
CA LEU A 25 9.50 3.01 -2.49
C LEU A 25 10.92 2.51 -2.82
N ALA A 26 11.90 3.42 -2.82
CA ALA A 26 13.29 3.03 -3.06
C ALA A 26 13.85 2.16 -1.92
N ALA A 27 13.56 2.51 -0.67
CA ALA A 27 13.96 1.72 0.49
C ALA A 27 13.33 0.31 0.45
N ASP A 28 12.06 0.22 0.06
CA ASP A 28 11.35 -1.04 -0.07
C ASP A 28 11.97 -1.93 -1.16
N ALA A 29 12.29 -1.35 -2.33
CA ALA A 29 13.01 -2.05 -3.39
C ALA A 29 14.40 -2.53 -2.94
N VAL A 30 15.15 -1.71 -2.20
CA VAL A 30 16.47 -2.08 -1.64
C VAL A 30 16.32 -3.23 -0.65
N LEU A 31 15.32 -3.20 0.23
CA LEU A 31 15.07 -4.29 1.17
C LEU A 31 14.73 -5.60 0.45
N ALA A 32 13.94 -5.56 -0.62
CA ALA A 32 13.69 -6.73 -1.45
C ALA A 32 14.98 -7.28 -2.06
N LEU A 33 15.85 -6.42 -2.57
CA LEU A 33 17.15 -6.82 -3.12
C LEU A 33 18.11 -7.39 -2.06
N LEU A 34 18.08 -6.87 -0.83
CA LEU A 34 18.87 -7.41 0.28
C LEU A 34 18.53 -8.86 0.62
N GLY A 35 17.33 -9.32 0.37
CA GLY A 35 16.95 -10.71 0.55
C GLY A 35 17.78 -11.71 -0.27
N MET A 36 18.35 -11.28 -1.38
CA MET A 36 19.29 -12.12 -2.14
C MET A 36 20.57 -12.45 -1.35
N TRP A 37 20.95 -11.59 -0.42
CA TRP A 37 22.08 -11.81 0.49
C TRP A 37 21.69 -12.70 1.67
N VAL A 38 20.46 -12.55 2.18
CA VAL A 38 19.94 -13.38 3.28
C VAL A 38 19.71 -14.81 2.81
N VAL A 39 19.20 -14.98 1.58
CA VAL A 39 18.90 -16.29 0.99
C VAL A 39 19.40 -16.36 -0.45
N PRO A 40 20.70 -16.61 -0.68
CA PRO A 40 21.26 -16.67 -2.04
C PRO A 40 20.61 -17.73 -2.94
N ALA A 41 19.98 -18.76 -2.36
CA ALA A 41 19.25 -19.80 -3.09
C ALA A 41 18.11 -19.23 -3.95
N ILE A 42 17.56 -18.05 -3.64
CA ILE A 42 16.50 -17.37 -4.41
C ILE A 42 16.92 -17.14 -5.87
N LEU A 43 18.20 -16.87 -6.11
CA LEU A 43 18.74 -16.65 -7.47
C LEU A 43 18.69 -17.88 -8.35
N ARG A 44 18.64 -19.07 -7.74
CA ARG A 44 18.54 -20.37 -8.44
C ARG A 44 17.11 -20.89 -8.51
N TRP A 45 16.16 -20.14 -7.95
CA TRP A 45 14.76 -20.48 -7.89
C TRP A 45 13.97 -19.58 -8.86
N PRO A 46 13.59 -20.07 -10.06
CA PRO A 46 12.99 -19.22 -11.10
C PRO A 46 11.74 -18.45 -10.63
N ALA A 47 10.87 -19.13 -9.88
CA ALA A 47 9.68 -18.50 -9.33
C ALA A 47 10.02 -17.42 -8.29
N GLY A 48 11.05 -17.63 -7.48
CA GLY A 48 11.54 -16.64 -6.51
C GLY A 48 12.15 -15.42 -7.17
N LEU A 49 12.92 -15.62 -8.25
CA LEU A 49 13.42 -14.51 -9.05
C LEU A 49 12.28 -13.73 -9.70
N GLY A 50 11.26 -14.43 -10.22
CA GLY A 50 10.05 -13.81 -10.77
C GLY A 50 9.31 -12.97 -9.73
N ALA A 51 9.14 -13.48 -8.50
CA ALA A 51 8.50 -12.76 -7.40
C ALA A 51 9.31 -11.52 -6.98
N LEU A 52 10.65 -11.62 -6.90
CA LEU A 52 11.54 -10.49 -6.63
C LEU A 52 11.40 -9.39 -7.69
N LEU A 53 11.46 -9.78 -8.98
CA LEU A 53 11.30 -8.84 -10.09
C LEU A 53 9.91 -8.21 -10.07
N GLY A 54 8.87 -8.95 -9.72
CA GLY A 54 7.52 -8.46 -9.51
C GLY A 54 7.44 -7.42 -8.39
N ALA A 55 8.03 -7.71 -7.25
CA ALA A 55 8.06 -6.78 -6.11
C ALA A 55 8.79 -5.48 -6.45
N VAL A 56 10.02 -5.56 -6.99
CA VAL A 56 10.80 -4.38 -7.40
C VAL A 56 10.12 -3.62 -8.53
N GLY A 57 9.58 -4.34 -9.53
CA GLY A 57 8.87 -3.76 -10.66
C GLY A 57 7.62 -2.99 -10.24
N ALA A 58 6.86 -3.49 -9.26
CA ALA A 58 5.73 -2.78 -8.68
C ALA A 58 6.15 -1.45 -8.05
N GLN A 59 7.23 -1.43 -7.25
CA GLN A 59 7.75 -0.21 -6.64
C GLN A 59 8.19 0.82 -7.70
N VAL A 60 8.88 0.37 -8.75
CA VAL A 60 9.30 1.24 -9.86
C VAL A 60 8.08 1.80 -10.61
N ALA A 61 7.10 0.97 -10.93
CA ALA A 61 5.88 1.40 -11.62
C ALA A 61 5.11 2.47 -10.80
N ILE A 62 5.00 2.26 -9.50
CA ILE A 62 4.35 3.22 -8.58
C ILE A 62 5.17 4.51 -8.49
N ALA A 63 6.50 4.43 -8.41
CA ALA A 63 7.36 5.61 -8.39
C ALA A 63 7.21 6.44 -9.67
N VAL A 64 7.14 5.80 -10.84
CA VAL A 64 6.86 6.46 -12.12
C VAL A 64 5.48 7.11 -12.11
N ALA A 65 4.44 6.41 -11.62
CA ALA A 65 3.09 6.96 -11.51
C ALA A 65 3.02 8.15 -10.54
N ALA A 66 3.79 8.12 -9.43
CA ALA A 66 3.86 9.20 -8.46
C ALA A 66 4.41 10.50 -9.05
N VAL A 67 5.37 10.40 -9.98
CA VAL A 67 6.04 11.57 -10.59
C VAL A 67 5.33 12.01 -11.87
N PHE A 68 5.01 11.08 -12.75
CA PHE A 68 4.58 11.38 -14.12
C PHE A 68 3.10 11.15 -14.36
N GLY A 69 2.46 10.32 -13.57
CA GLY A 69 1.08 9.91 -13.77
C GLY A 69 0.04 11.03 -13.64
N PRO A 70 -1.19 10.79 -14.12
CA PRO A 70 -2.31 11.72 -13.94
C PRO A 70 -2.68 11.88 -12.47
N MET A 71 -2.35 10.89 -11.64
CA MET A 71 -2.56 10.86 -10.19
C MET A 71 -1.34 11.34 -9.40
N SER A 72 -0.36 11.99 -10.05
CA SER A 72 0.88 12.47 -9.43
C SER A 72 0.60 13.23 -8.13
N VAL A 73 1.42 12.93 -7.10
CA VAL A 73 1.34 13.50 -5.76
C VAL A 73 1.46 15.03 -5.79
N ASP A 74 2.32 15.58 -6.66
CA ASP A 74 2.53 17.03 -6.80
C ASP A 74 1.33 17.77 -7.39
N LYS A 75 0.51 17.08 -8.18
CA LYS A 75 -0.71 17.66 -8.74
C LYS A 75 -1.83 17.78 -7.71
N ARG A 76 -1.67 17.17 -6.53
CA ARG A 76 -2.71 17.04 -5.51
C ARG A 76 -2.24 17.42 -4.09
N PRO A 77 -1.70 18.64 -3.91
CA PRO A 77 -1.04 19.03 -2.65
C PRO A 77 -1.96 19.04 -1.44
N ARG A 78 -3.29 19.20 -1.65
CA ARG A 78 -4.28 19.22 -0.55
C ARG A 78 -4.57 17.83 0.00
N THR A 79 -4.48 16.79 -0.82
CA THR A 79 -4.78 15.41 -0.43
C THR A 79 -3.53 14.61 -0.10
N ALA A 80 -2.36 14.97 -0.64
CA ALA A 80 -1.12 14.23 -0.47
C ALA A 80 -0.69 14.09 1.01
N GLY A 81 -0.85 15.13 1.84
CA GLY A 81 -0.56 15.04 3.28
C GLY A 81 -1.48 14.08 4.02
N LEU A 82 -2.76 14.07 3.65
CA LEU A 82 -3.75 13.13 4.18
C LEU A 82 -3.39 11.68 3.81
N CYS A 83 -3.00 11.45 2.55
CA CYS A 83 -2.60 10.11 2.09
C CYS A 83 -1.39 9.59 2.85
N LEU A 84 -0.37 10.44 3.06
CA LEU A 84 0.81 10.08 3.85
C LEU A 84 0.45 9.73 5.30
N ALA A 85 -0.39 10.53 5.96
CA ALA A 85 -0.79 10.30 7.35
C ALA A 85 -1.61 9.02 7.50
N LEU A 86 -2.61 8.80 6.65
CA LEU A 86 -3.45 7.60 6.71
C LEU A 86 -2.67 6.35 6.28
N GLY A 87 -1.76 6.47 5.30
CA GLY A 87 -0.87 5.37 4.92
C GLY A 87 0.08 4.98 6.05
N ALA A 88 0.67 5.96 6.74
CA ALA A 88 1.51 5.68 7.90
C ALA A 88 0.73 5.03 9.05
N LEU A 89 -0.47 5.52 9.34
CA LEU A 89 -1.35 4.92 10.35
C LEU A 89 -1.70 3.47 10.01
N PHE A 90 -2.06 3.20 8.74
CA PHE A 90 -2.30 1.86 8.25
C PHE A 90 -1.07 0.96 8.43
N ALA A 91 0.12 1.43 8.04
CA ALA A 91 1.37 0.68 8.16
C ALA A 91 1.68 0.32 9.61
N VAL A 92 1.55 1.29 10.54
CA VAL A 92 1.78 1.07 11.97
C VAL A 92 0.81 0.02 12.53
N ALA A 93 -0.48 0.12 12.19
CA ALA A 93 -1.47 -0.86 12.62
C ALA A 93 -1.17 -2.26 12.08
N TYR A 94 -0.81 -2.35 10.80
CA TYR A 94 -0.55 -3.64 10.15
C TYR A 94 0.78 -4.27 10.61
N VAL A 95 1.85 -3.49 10.74
CA VAL A 95 3.13 -3.99 11.29
C VAL A 95 2.95 -4.38 12.76
N GLY A 96 2.18 -3.61 13.53
CA GLY A 96 1.87 -3.95 14.93
C GLY A 96 1.12 -5.27 15.06
N PHE A 97 0.16 -5.52 14.17
CA PHE A 97 -0.54 -6.81 14.10
C PHE A 97 0.43 -7.97 13.84
N LEU A 98 1.29 -7.85 12.82
CA LEU A 98 2.26 -8.90 12.50
C LEU A 98 3.33 -9.08 13.59
N ALA A 99 3.78 -7.99 14.20
CA ALA A 99 4.73 -8.07 15.31
C ALA A 99 4.13 -8.81 16.51
N ALA A 100 2.83 -8.64 16.79
CA ALA A 100 2.12 -9.40 17.80
C ALA A 100 2.11 -10.90 17.48
N ASP A 101 1.85 -11.28 16.23
CA ASP A 101 1.89 -12.68 15.80
C ASP A 101 3.29 -13.28 15.94
N PHE A 102 4.34 -12.57 15.54
CA PHE A 102 5.73 -12.99 15.78
C PHE A 102 6.05 -13.14 17.28
N ALA A 103 5.48 -12.30 18.14
CA ALA A 103 5.63 -12.38 19.59
C ALA A 103 4.83 -13.54 20.22
N GLY A 104 3.99 -14.23 19.44
CA GLY A 104 3.11 -15.31 19.93
C GLY A 104 1.87 -14.81 20.66
N ILE A 105 1.53 -13.53 20.48
CA ILE A 105 0.26 -12.96 20.93
C ILE A 105 -0.76 -13.30 19.84
N HIS A 106 -1.48 -14.41 20.02
CA HIS A 106 -2.43 -14.90 19.04
C HIS A 106 -3.65 -13.98 18.91
N LEU A 107 -3.59 -13.08 17.97
CA LEU A 107 -4.78 -12.48 17.38
C LEU A 107 -5.31 -13.57 16.44
N SER A 108 -6.42 -14.21 16.79
CA SER A 108 -6.89 -15.44 16.14
C SER A 108 -6.75 -15.38 14.60
N PHE A 109 -6.00 -16.32 14.02
CA PHE A 109 -5.77 -16.40 12.56
C PHE A 109 -7.06 -16.49 11.77
N ASP A 110 -8.14 -17.04 12.36
CA ASP A 110 -9.46 -17.14 11.72
C ASP A 110 -10.08 -15.77 11.42
N THR A 111 -9.79 -14.75 12.23
CA THR A 111 -10.28 -13.37 12.04
C THR A 111 -9.23 -12.44 11.44
N GLY A 112 -7.96 -12.86 11.42
CA GLY A 112 -6.83 -12.06 10.93
C GLY A 112 -7.01 -11.53 9.52
N PRO A 113 -7.29 -12.37 8.51
CA PRO A 113 -7.52 -11.92 7.14
C PRO A 113 -8.68 -10.94 7.02
N VAL A 114 -9.80 -11.19 7.71
CA VAL A 114 -10.98 -10.31 7.71
C VAL A 114 -10.63 -8.96 8.30
N THR A 115 -9.88 -8.92 9.41
CA THR A 115 -9.44 -7.67 10.06
C THR A 115 -8.53 -6.88 9.14
N ILE A 116 -7.58 -7.53 8.47
CA ILE A 116 -6.66 -6.88 7.53
C ILE A 116 -7.42 -6.28 6.34
N TYR A 117 -8.31 -7.03 5.70
CA TYR A 117 -9.11 -6.52 4.58
C TYR A 117 -10.06 -5.39 5.02
N ALA A 118 -10.65 -5.49 6.21
CA ALA A 118 -11.47 -4.41 6.77
C ALA A 118 -10.64 -3.13 6.99
N LEU A 119 -9.38 -3.27 7.43
CA LEU A 119 -8.45 -2.15 7.57
C LEU A 119 -8.12 -1.52 6.21
N PHE A 120 -7.84 -2.32 5.16
CA PHE A 120 -7.64 -1.83 3.80
C PHE A 120 -8.84 -1.01 3.30
N VAL A 121 -10.03 -1.60 3.37
CA VAL A 121 -11.26 -0.95 2.91
C VAL A 121 -11.55 0.30 3.75
N GLY A 122 -11.43 0.21 5.07
CA GLY A 122 -11.71 1.31 5.99
C GLY A 122 -10.81 2.52 5.73
N VAL A 123 -9.51 2.32 5.58
CA VAL A 123 -8.55 3.39 5.28
C VAL A 123 -8.84 4.03 3.92
N ALA A 124 -9.15 3.24 2.90
CA ALA A 124 -9.47 3.75 1.57
C ALA A 124 -10.76 4.59 1.59
N VAL A 125 -11.80 4.12 2.27
CA VAL A 125 -13.09 4.84 2.41
C VAL A 125 -12.90 6.15 3.18
N ILE A 126 -12.18 6.12 4.30
CA ILE A 126 -11.89 7.31 5.10
C ILE A 126 -11.08 8.32 4.29
N ALA A 127 -10.02 7.88 3.60
CA ALA A 127 -9.20 8.75 2.76
C ALA A 127 -10.05 9.41 1.67
N GLY A 128 -10.91 8.62 1.01
CA GLY A 128 -11.82 9.09 -0.03
C GLY A 128 -12.83 10.09 0.47
N ALA A 129 -13.49 9.78 1.59
CA ALA A 129 -14.45 10.67 2.22
C ALA A 129 -13.84 12.01 2.62
N LEU A 130 -12.69 12.00 3.30
CA LEU A 130 -12.00 13.22 3.73
C LEU A 130 -11.48 14.05 2.56
N ALA A 131 -10.98 13.41 1.50
CA ALA A 131 -10.53 14.12 0.30
C ALA A 131 -11.71 14.77 -0.44
N CYS A 132 -12.81 14.06 -0.63
CA CYS A 132 -14.03 14.58 -1.23
C CYS A 132 -14.65 15.71 -0.37
N TRP A 133 -14.63 15.54 0.94
CA TRP A 133 -15.09 16.59 1.86
C TRP A 133 -14.31 17.88 1.71
N ARG A 134 -12.97 17.79 1.62
CA ARG A 134 -12.07 18.98 1.53
C ARG A 134 -12.07 19.65 0.16
N THR A 135 -12.29 18.89 -0.91
CA THR A 135 -12.10 19.38 -2.28
C THR A 135 -13.41 19.57 -3.04
N ALA A 136 -14.50 19.04 -2.55
CA ALA A 136 -15.78 18.93 -3.23
C ALA A 136 -15.70 18.20 -4.60
N ARG A 137 -14.66 17.39 -4.81
CA ARG A 137 -14.43 16.64 -6.06
C ARG A 137 -14.47 15.15 -5.80
N PHE A 138 -15.36 14.46 -6.50
CA PHE A 138 -15.55 13.03 -6.37
C PHE A 138 -14.29 12.22 -6.72
N SER A 139 -13.61 12.58 -7.81
CA SER A 139 -12.39 11.92 -8.27
C SER A 139 -11.20 12.04 -7.32
N GLU A 140 -11.16 13.08 -6.48
CA GLU A 140 -10.09 13.24 -5.48
C GLU A 140 -10.15 12.14 -4.43
N GLY A 141 -11.34 11.61 -4.14
CA GLY A 141 -11.49 10.51 -3.20
C GLY A 141 -10.87 9.21 -3.71
N ALA A 142 -11.09 8.86 -4.97
CA ALA A 142 -10.46 7.67 -5.56
C ALA A 142 -8.93 7.76 -5.54
N VAL A 143 -8.38 8.94 -5.87
CA VAL A 143 -6.94 9.17 -5.82
C VAL A 143 -6.40 9.11 -4.40
N ALA A 144 -7.13 9.68 -3.44
CA ALA A 144 -6.72 9.67 -2.04
C ALA A 144 -6.74 8.25 -1.45
N GLY A 145 -7.78 7.47 -1.71
CA GLY A 145 -7.87 6.07 -1.28
C GLY A 145 -6.73 5.23 -1.87
N CYS A 146 -6.47 5.38 -3.17
CA CYS A 146 -5.37 4.70 -3.84
C CYS A 146 -4.02 5.04 -3.19
N TRP A 147 -3.66 6.32 -3.06
CA TRP A 147 -2.37 6.72 -2.50
C TRP A 147 -2.23 6.37 -1.02
N ALA A 148 -3.29 6.46 -0.22
CA ALA A 148 -3.23 6.08 1.18
C ALA A 148 -2.85 4.61 1.34
N LEU A 149 -3.46 3.71 0.56
CA LEU A 149 -3.14 2.28 0.63
C LEU A 149 -1.77 1.96 0.01
N VAL A 150 -1.44 2.52 -1.15
CA VAL A 150 -0.15 2.29 -1.82
C VAL A 150 1.02 2.71 -0.92
N ILE A 151 0.94 3.88 -0.29
CA ILE A 151 1.95 4.35 0.66
C ILE A 151 1.95 3.47 1.90
N GLY A 152 0.78 3.12 2.41
CA GLY A 152 0.65 2.29 3.60
C GLY A 152 1.25 0.90 3.42
N THR A 153 1.02 0.26 2.29
CA THR A 153 1.60 -1.06 2.01
C THR A 153 3.10 -1.01 1.74
N ALA A 154 3.62 0.05 1.10
CA ALA A 154 5.05 0.24 0.99
C ALA A 154 5.70 0.47 2.37
N MET A 155 5.10 1.29 3.24
CA MET A 155 5.60 1.49 4.60
C MET A 155 5.45 0.24 5.48
N TRP A 156 4.40 -0.57 5.26
CA TRP A 156 4.27 -1.88 5.90
C TRP A 156 5.43 -2.80 5.53
N SER A 157 5.81 -2.89 4.25
CA SER A 157 6.95 -3.70 3.81
C SER A 157 8.24 -3.25 4.50
N LEU A 158 8.46 -1.93 4.69
CA LEU A 158 9.60 -1.39 5.43
C LEU A 158 9.65 -1.84 6.90
N GLY A 159 8.53 -2.19 7.50
CA GLY A 159 8.48 -2.77 8.85
C GLY A 159 8.61 -4.29 8.85
N PHE A 160 7.82 -4.95 8.00
CA PHE A 160 7.69 -6.41 7.95
C PHE A 160 8.96 -7.10 7.44
N VAL A 161 9.56 -6.60 6.35
CA VAL A 161 10.72 -7.25 5.71
C VAL A 161 11.95 -7.25 6.62
N PRO A 162 12.37 -6.13 7.24
CA PRO A 162 13.46 -6.15 8.21
C PRO A 162 13.18 -7.02 9.43
N LEU A 163 11.95 -7.03 9.93
CA LEU A 163 11.54 -7.90 11.04
C LEU A 163 11.70 -9.37 10.67
N SER A 164 11.24 -9.76 9.47
CA SER A 164 11.39 -11.11 8.95
C SER A 164 12.86 -11.51 8.80
N TYR A 165 13.73 -10.60 8.33
CA TYR A 165 15.16 -10.87 8.21
C TYR A 165 15.85 -10.96 9.57
N ALA A 166 15.48 -10.12 10.54
CA ALA A 166 16.05 -10.16 11.88
C ALA A 166 15.70 -11.44 12.63
N LEU A 167 14.54 -12.02 12.37
CA LEU A 167 14.07 -13.27 12.99
C LEU A 167 14.39 -14.51 12.17
N TRP A 168 15.05 -14.36 11.00
CA TRP A 168 15.26 -15.41 10.02
C TRP A 168 15.88 -16.67 10.60
N GLY A 169 15.21 -17.80 10.36
CA GLY A 169 15.66 -19.11 10.85
C GLY A 169 15.44 -19.37 12.34
N GLY A 170 14.94 -18.40 13.10
CA GLY A 170 14.62 -18.55 14.52
C GLY A 170 13.27 -19.28 14.76
N ALA A 171 13.04 -19.69 16.01
CA ALA A 171 11.82 -20.42 16.39
C ALA A 171 10.54 -19.59 16.15
N GLN A 172 10.60 -18.29 16.39
CA GLN A 172 9.48 -17.36 16.15
C GLN A 172 9.16 -17.24 14.67
N TRP A 173 10.18 -17.08 13.81
CA TRP A 173 10.07 -17.06 12.37
C TRP A 173 9.44 -18.35 11.84
N TYR A 174 9.93 -19.52 12.28
CA TYR A 174 9.39 -20.81 11.88
C TYR A 174 7.91 -20.96 12.29
N ARG A 175 7.57 -20.56 13.51
CA ARG A 175 6.19 -20.62 14.01
C ARG A 175 5.24 -19.75 13.18
N PHE A 176 5.64 -18.52 12.86
CA PHE A 176 4.86 -17.61 12.03
C PHE A 176 4.51 -18.27 10.69
N TRP A 177 5.52 -18.75 9.94
CA TRP A 177 5.30 -19.36 8.63
C TRP A 177 4.59 -20.70 8.68
N LEU A 178 4.69 -21.43 9.79
CA LEU A 178 3.90 -22.64 10.03
C LEU A 178 2.42 -22.32 10.19
N GLN A 179 2.10 -21.29 10.96
CA GLN A 179 0.72 -20.85 11.21
C GLN A 179 0.09 -20.23 9.97
N ASP A 180 0.87 -19.49 9.19
CA ASP A 180 0.44 -18.93 7.90
C ASP A 180 0.17 -20.02 6.83
N GLY A 181 0.65 -21.25 7.06
CA GLY A 181 0.49 -22.38 6.14
C GLY A 181 1.58 -22.52 5.09
N ALA A 182 2.47 -21.54 4.96
CA ALA A 182 3.51 -21.50 3.93
C ALA A 182 4.50 -22.67 4.03
N ILE A 183 4.79 -23.17 5.24
CA ILE A 183 5.63 -24.36 5.42
C ILE A 183 4.93 -25.61 4.88
N GLY A 184 3.62 -25.74 5.09
CA GLY A 184 2.83 -26.81 4.50
C GLY A 184 2.81 -26.76 2.97
N ASP A 185 2.71 -25.57 2.39
CA ASP A 185 2.77 -25.34 0.95
C ASP A 185 4.15 -25.69 0.38
N PHE A 186 5.21 -25.37 1.09
CA PHE A 186 6.57 -25.77 0.73
C PHE A 186 6.68 -27.30 0.62
N HIS A 187 6.20 -28.03 1.61
CA HIS A 187 6.23 -29.50 1.56
C HIS A 187 5.42 -30.08 0.38
N ARG A 188 4.30 -29.45 0.04
CA ARG A 188 3.48 -29.85 -1.12
C ARG A 188 4.14 -29.50 -2.46
N SER A 189 4.96 -28.44 -2.49
CA SER A 189 5.63 -27.98 -3.72
C SER A 189 6.76 -28.89 -4.19
N GLY A 190 7.28 -29.78 -3.33
CA GLY A 190 8.48 -30.57 -3.60
C GLY A 190 9.77 -29.74 -3.67
N GLY A 191 9.74 -28.50 -3.17
CA GLY A 191 10.87 -27.59 -3.18
C GLY A 191 12.06 -28.10 -2.35
N THR A 192 13.27 -27.70 -2.73
CA THR A 192 14.51 -28.12 -2.06
C THR A 192 15.06 -27.10 -1.08
N SER A 193 14.55 -25.85 -1.08
CA SER A 193 15.01 -24.78 -0.22
C SER A 193 13.81 -24.04 0.40
N LEU A 194 13.54 -24.33 1.66
CA LEU A 194 12.49 -23.65 2.43
C LEU A 194 12.71 -22.12 2.46
N GLY A 195 13.95 -21.69 2.68
CA GLY A 195 14.27 -20.27 2.70
C GLY A 195 13.94 -19.55 1.39
N ALA A 196 14.31 -20.16 0.24
CA ALA A 196 13.99 -19.58 -1.07
C ALA A 196 12.48 -19.54 -1.32
N PHE A 197 11.75 -20.58 -0.90
CA PHE A 197 10.30 -20.63 -1.02
C PHE A 197 9.61 -19.53 -0.20
N LEU A 198 9.98 -19.38 1.08
CA LEU A 198 9.38 -18.36 1.96
C LEU A 198 9.76 -16.95 1.55
N LEU A 199 10.96 -16.74 1.02
CA LEU A 199 11.35 -15.45 0.46
C LEU A 199 10.55 -15.13 -0.81
N GLN A 200 10.30 -16.11 -1.66
CA GLN A 200 9.40 -15.99 -2.82
C GLN A 200 7.99 -15.59 -2.38
N ASP A 201 7.45 -16.25 -1.36
CA ASP A 201 6.11 -15.98 -0.82
C ASP A 201 6.03 -14.54 -0.29
N MET A 202 7.03 -14.11 0.48
CA MET A 202 7.13 -12.74 0.98
C MET A 202 7.16 -11.70 -0.16
N TYR A 203 7.92 -11.94 -1.24
CA TYR A 203 7.96 -11.03 -2.39
C TYR A 203 6.65 -11.06 -3.18
N GLY A 204 6.05 -12.23 -3.30
CA GLY A 204 4.71 -12.37 -3.88
C GLY A 204 3.67 -11.56 -3.12
N ALA A 205 3.70 -11.64 -1.79
CA ALA A 205 2.84 -10.84 -0.93
C ALA A 205 3.08 -9.33 -1.10
N MET A 206 4.35 -8.87 -1.13
CA MET A 206 4.68 -7.46 -1.40
C MET A 206 4.07 -6.97 -2.71
N ALA A 207 4.27 -7.69 -3.81
CA ALA A 207 3.71 -7.33 -5.12
C ALA A 207 2.19 -7.35 -5.11
N ALA A 208 1.58 -8.40 -4.56
CA ALA A 208 0.13 -8.56 -4.47
C ALA A 208 -0.52 -7.44 -3.66
N HIS A 209 0.04 -7.09 -2.50
CA HIS A 209 -0.47 -6.01 -1.67
C HIS A 209 -0.41 -4.66 -2.39
N GLN A 210 0.62 -4.39 -3.18
CA GLN A 210 0.70 -3.17 -3.99
C GLN A 210 -0.40 -3.11 -5.06
N VAL A 211 -0.63 -4.21 -5.78
CA VAL A 211 -1.70 -4.30 -6.79
C VAL A 211 -3.08 -4.16 -6.16
N LEU A 212 -3.33 -4.89 -5.07
CA LEU A 212 -4.58 -4.82 -4.32
C LEU A 212 -4.82 -3.44 -3.74
N SER A 213 -3.77 -2.75 -3.28
CA SER A 213 -3.85 -1.38 -2.78
C SER A 213 -4.36 -0.40 -3.82
N VAL A 214 -3.94 -0.55 -5.07
CA VAL A 214 -4.49 0.27 -6.17
C VAL A 214 -5.97 -0.03 -6.37
N ALA A 215 -6.36 -1.30 -6.49
CA ALA A 215 -7.73 -1.70 -6.78
C ALA A 215 -8.68 -1.32 -5.61
N ILE A 216 -8.37 -1.76 -4.40
CA ILE A 216 -9.18 -1.49 -3.20
C ILE A 216 -9.16 0.01 -2.88
N GLY A 217 -8.00 0.67 -3.05
CA GLY A 217 -7.85 2.09 -2.80
C GLY A 217 -8.72 2.96 -3.70
N VAL A 218 -8.77 2.65 -4.99
CA VAL A 218 -9.64 3.34 -5.94
C VAL A 218 -11.12 3.08 -5.61
N ALA A 219 -11.51 1.81 -5.45
CA ALA A 219 -12.90 1.44 -5.16
C ALA A 219 -13.38 2.00 -3.82
N GLY A 220 -12.60 1.84 -2.75
CA GLY A 220 -12.93 2.38 -1.43
C GLY A 220 -12.94 3.91 -1.41
N GLY A 221 -12.02 4.55 -2.12
CA GLY A 221 -11.98 6.00 -2.25
C GLY A 221 -13.22 6.56 -2.99
N PHE A 222 -13.71 5.87 -4.02
CA PHE A 222 -14.97 6.18 -4.66
C PHE A 222 -16.16 6.01 -3.71
N LEU A 223 -16.20 4.91 -2.95
CA LEU A 223 -17.26 4.67 -1.96
C LEU A 223 -17.28 5.78 -0.90
N GLY A 224 -16.13 6.17 -0.36
CA GLY A 224 -16.02 7.28 0.58
C GLY A 224 -16.53 8.60 0.00
N SER A 225 -16.20 8.89 -1.27
CA SER A 225 -16.71 10.06 -1.99
C SER A 225 -18.23 10.01 -2.18
N ALA A 226 -18.78 8.85 -2.49
CA ALA A 226 -20.22 8.65 -2.67
C ALA A 226 -21.00 8.91 -1.35
N ILE A 227 -20.47 8.45 -0.22
CA ILE A 227 -21.05 8.70 1.11
C ILE A 227 -21.13 10.21 1.39
N VAL A 228 -20.03 10.96 1.14
CA VAL A 228 -20.00 12.41 1.34
C VAL A 228 -20.95 13.12 0.39
N TRP A 229 -21.01 12.70 -0.86
CA TRP A 229 -21.92 13.30 -1.84
C TRP A 229 -23.40 13.08 -1.47
N ALA A 230 -23.76 11.85 -1.11
CA ALA A 230 -25.12 11.51 -0.69
C ALA A 230 -25.55 12.30 0.56
N SER A 231 -24.67 12.40 1.58
CA SER A 231 -24.98 13.17 2.80
C SER A 231 -25.20 14.66 2.53
N ARG A 232 -24.42 15.26 1.63
CA ARG A 232 -24.60 16.66 1.21
C ARG A 232 -25.92 16.88 0.44
N THR A 233 -26.30 15.92 -0.40
CA THR A 233 -27.56 16.01 -1.16
C THR A 233 -28.77 15.92 -0.24
N LEU A 234 -28.74 14.98 0.71
CA LEU A 234 -29.79 14.83 1.72
C LEU A 234 -29.93 16.09 2.59
N ALA A 235 -28.82 16.66 3.06
CA ALA A 235 -28.82 17.87 3.86
C ALA A 235 -29.46 19.07 3.12
N ARG A 236 -29.19 19.21 1.81
CA ARG A 236 -29.81 20.26 0.97
C ARG A 236 -31.31 20.03 0.80
N GLY A 237 -31.74 18.79 0.56
CA GLY A 237 -33.17 18.45 0.42
C GLY A 237 -33.96 18.76 1.68
N LEU A 238 -33.41 18.44 2.86
CA LEU A 238 -34.07 18.76 4.15
C LEU A 238 -34.16 20.27 4.41
N GLY A 239 -33.09 21.05 4.05
CA GLY A 239 -33.11 22.50 4.19
C GLY A 239 -34.18 23.19 3.34
N HIS A 240 -34.47 22.68 2.15
CA HIS A 240 -35.58 23.22 1.32
C HIS A 240 -36.98 22.94 1.89
N MET A 241 -37.18 21.79 2.52
CA MET A 241 -38.49 21.45 3.12
C MET A 241 -38.83 22.31 4.35
N THR A 242 -37.87 22.82 5.08
CA THR A 242 -38.07 23.68 6.24
C THR A 242 -38.40 25.13 5.85
N MET A 243 -37.89 25.63 4.72
CA MET A 243 -38.15 27.01 4.26
C MET A 243 -39.54 27.18 3.58
N THR A 244 -40.16 26.11 3.13
CA THR A 244 -41.52 26.18 2.51
C THR A 244 -42.68 26.11 3.49
N LYS A 245 -42.40 26.02 4.80
CA LYS A 245 -43.40 25.96 5.87
C LYS A 245 -43.54 27.26 6.68
N THR A 246 -42.81 28.30 6.33
CA THR A 246 -42.90 29.65 6.89
C THR A 246 -43.53 30.59 5.90
#